data_bd7c3f1a52e99f3bff742a1e5eae0000
#
_entry.id   bd7c3f1a52e99f3bff742a1e5eae0000
#
_cell.length_a   1.000
_cell.length_b   1.000
_cell.length_c   1.000
_cell.angle_alpha   90.00
_cell.angle_beta   90.00
_cell.angle_gamma   90.00
#
_symmetry.space_group_name_H-M   'P 1'
#
loop_
_entity.id
_entity.type
_entity.pdbx_description
1 polymer ?
#
loop_
_entity_poly.entity_id
_entity_poly.type
_entity_poly.pdbx_seq_one_letter_code
_entity_poly.pdbx_strand_id
1 'polypeptide(L)'
;MLYDYILKNYEKDEPIFLSELPGDSRDYVRQEMKKLVDDGKLERLFNGVYYLSYTTILGTKGKMSIDKYVDKKFIKSNGRITGYITGIQLANMYGFTTQAPACIEVCSNEATTKQRKLCIDGRNLIVYKPITEITKENQAALQFLDLMTTIDKYSEISGNLLRMKLKEFVNILNVDFSVVKRYIALFPDRVYRNIYQGGLMGELV
;
A
#
# COMPACT_ATOMS: atom_id res chain seq x y z
N MET A 1 -15.80 18.69 -21.51
CA MET A 1 -16.54 17.44 -21.25
C MET A 1 -15.81 16.58 -20.22
N LEU A 2 -16.47 15.61 -19.59
CA LEU A 2 -15.85 14.78 -18.51
C LEU A 2 -14.57 14.05 -19.00
N TYR A 3 -14.58 13.56 -20.22
CA TYR A 3 -13.43 12.86 -20.80
C TYR A 3 -12.18 13.76 -20.94
N ASP A 4 -12.35 15.02 -21.35
CA ASP A 4 -11.23 15.98 -21.47
C ASP A 4 -10.64 16.29 -20.08
N TYR A 5 -11.50 16.36 -19.06
CA TYR A 5 -11.04 16.48 -17.68
C TYR A 5 -10.19 15.28 -17.27
N ILE A 6 -10.65 14.06 -17.59
CA ILE A 6 -9.91 12.82 -17.29
C ILE A 6 -8.55 12.81 -18.00
N LEU A 7 -8.52 13.11 -19.31
CA LEU A 7 -7.26 13.13 -20.08
C LEU A 7 -6.25 14.17 -19.58
N LYS A 8 -6.74 15.26 -18.99
CA LYS A 8 -5.88 16.32 -18.46
C LYS A 8 -5.32 16.00 -17.08
N ASN A 9 -6.05 15.24 -16.24
CA ASN A 9 -5.75 15.09 -14.82
C ASN A 9 -5.29 13.68 -14.42
N TYR A 10 -5.38 12.69 -15.33
CA TYR A 10 -5.02 11.30 -15.02
C TYR A 10 -4.08 10.75 -16.08
N GLU A 11 -3.10 9.99 -15.64
CA GLU A 11 -2.19 9.27 -16.52
C GLU A 11 -2.78 7.91 -16.94
N LYS A 12 -2.20 7.34 -18.01
CA LYS A 12 -2.45 5.94 -18.37
C LYS A 12 -2.00 5.06 -17.20
N ASP A 13 -2.78 4.05 -16.88
CA ASP A 13 -2.46 3.15 -15.77
C ASP A 13 -2.58 3.81 -14.36
N GLU A 14 -3.35 4.90 -14.23
CA GLU A 14 -3.69 5.52 -12.97
C GLU A 14 -5.14 5.21 -12.60
N PRO A 15 -5.45 4.84 -11.32
CA PRO A 15 -6.83 4.61 -10.90
C PRO A 15 -7.62 5.92 -10.84
N ILE A 16 -8.79 5.90 -11.46
CA ILE A 16 -9.78 6.99 -11.49
C ILE A 16 -10.93 6.58 -10.60
N PHE A 17 -11.10 7.26 -9.47
CA PHE A 17 -12.23 6.99 -8.58
C PHE A 17 -13.45 7.81 -8.99
N LEU A 18 -14.60 7.16 -9.11
CA LEU A 18 -15.87 7.83 -9.43
C LEU A 18 -16.18 8.97 -8.45
N SER A 19 -15.77 8.83 -7.19
CA SER A 19 -15.97 9.83 -6.13
C SER A 19 -15.15 11.12 -6.32
N GLU A 20 -14.07 11.07 -7.07
CA GLU A 20 -13.14 12.20 -7.30
C GLU A 20 -13.52 13.01 -8.54
N LEU A 21 -14.41 12.49 -9.39
CA LEU A 21 -14.77 13.15 -10.64
C LEU A 21 -15.74 14.31 -10.40
N PRO A 22 -15.56 15.43 -11.12
CA PRO A 22 -16.45 16.57 -11.06
C PRO A 22 -17.80 16.25 -11.73
N GLY A 23 -18.86 16.88 -11.28
CA GLY A 23 -20.19 16.81 -11.87
C GLY A 23 -21.28 17.15 -10.86
N ASP A 24 -22.34 17.78 -11.35
CA ASP A 24 -23.47 18.27 -10.52
C ASP A 24 -24.34 17.11 -10.00
N SER A 25 -24.36 15.99 -10.72
CA SER A 25 -25.11 14.79 -10.36
C SER A 25 -24.25 13.53 -10.47
N ARG A 26 -24.24 12.73 -9.39
CA ARG A 26 -23.56 11.43 -9.38
C ARG A 26 -24.10 10.46 -10.42
N ASP A 27 -25.38 10.52 -10.73
CA ASP A 27 -26.01 9.66 -11.73
C ASP A 27 -25.58 10.06 -13.14
N TYR A 28 -25.47 11.35 -13.42
CA TYR A 28 -24.89 11.83 -14.66
C TYR A 28 -23.45 11.35 -14.85
N VAL A 29 -22.60 11.52 -13.83
CA VAL A 29 -21.21 11.06 -13.89
C VAL A 29 -21.15 9.55 -14.13
N ARG A 30 -21.98 8.74 -13.48
CA ARG A 30 -22.03 7.28 -13.68
C ARG A 30 -22.42 6.92 -15.13
N GLN A 31 -23.40 7.62 -15.71
CA GLN A 31 -23.84 7.41 -17.09
C GLN A 31 -22.74 7.78 -18.09
N GLU A 32 -22.06 8.90 -17.90
CA GLU A 32 -20.95 9.30 -18.74
C GLU A 32 -19.76 8.32 -18.65
N MET A 33 -19.42 7.89 -17.44
CA MET A 33 -18.36 6.89 -17.25
C MET A 33 -18.71 5.55 -17.91
N LYS A 34 -19.99 5.14 -17.86
CA LYS A 34 -20.47 3.95 -18.58
C LYS A 34 -20.29 4.10 -20.08
N LYS A 35 -20.71 5.22 -20.68
CA LYS A 35 -20.53 5.49 -22.12
C LYS A 35 -19.03 5.45 -22.51
N LEU A 36 -18.16 6.04 -21.70
CA LEU A 36 -16.73 6.04 -21.97
C LEU A 36 -16.11 4.64 -21.92
N VAL A 37 -16.66 3.75 -21.09
CA VAL A 37 -16.27 2.33 -21.09
C VAL A 37 -16.82 1.61 -22.32
N ASP A 38 -18.09 1.83 -22.67
CA ASP A 38 -18.72 1.24 -23.87
C ASP A 38 -18.03 1.69 -25.16
N ASP A 39 -17.54 2.95 -25.22
CA ASP A 39 -16.72 3.51 -26.30
C ASP A 39 -15.26 2.98 -26.30
N GLY A 40 -14.85 2.20 -25.33
CA GLY A 40 -13.47 1.68 -25.20
C GLY A 40 -12.42 2.72 -24.81
N LYS A 41 -12.83 3.91 -24.36
CA LYS A 41 -11.93 4.99 -23.89
C LYS A 41 -11.44 4.76 -22.47
N LEU A 42 -12.25 4.13 -21.65
CA LEU A 42 -11.93 3.74 -20.27
C LEU A 42 -12.11 2.23 -20.09
N GLU A 43 -11.36 1.72 -19.11
CA GLU A 43 -11.54 0.37 -18.58
C GLU A 43 -12.06 0.45 -17.15
N ARG A 44 -12.88 -0.53 -16.77
CA ARG A 44 -13.38 -0.65 -15.41
C ARG A 44 -12.61 -1.74 -14.67
N LEU A 45 -11.90 -1.38 -13.61
CA LEU A 45 -11.24 -2.36 -12.75
C LEU A 45 -12.26 -3.11 -11.90
N PHE A 46 -13.15 -2.37 -11.22
CA PHE A 46 -14.32 -2.85 -10.47
C PHE A 46 -15.25 -1.67 -10.18
N ASN A 47 -16.31 -1.89 -9.37
CA ASN A 47 -17.30 -0.85 -9.11
C ASN A 47 -16.69 0.45 -8.58
N GLY A 48 -16.87 1.54 -9.36
CA GLY A 48 -16.43 2.88 -9.01
C GLY A 48 -14.96 3.17 -9.24
N VAL A 49 -14.19 2.23 -9.83
CA VAL A 49 -12.77 2.42 -10.16
C VAL A 49 -12.52 2.11 -11.62
N TYR A 50 -11.95 3.07 -12.32
CA TYR A 50 -11.69 3.05 -13.76
C TYR A 50 -10.24 3.43 -14.03
N TYR A 51 -9.80 3.29 -15.28
CA TYR A 51 -8.52 3.78 -15.77
C TYR A 51 -8.61 4.05 -17.28
N LEU A 52 -7.70 4.86 -17.82
CA LEU A 52 -7.63 5.13 -19.25
C LEU A 52 -7.26 3.86 -20.01
N SER A 53 -8.04 3.54 -21.06
CA SER A 53 -7.71 2.43 -21.96
C SER A 53 -6.43 2.74 -22.69
N TYR A 54 -5.51 1.77 -22.77
CA TYR A 54 -4.25 1.92 -23.49
C TYR A 54 -3.79 0.60 -24.10
N THR A 55 -2.93 0.73 -25.10
CA THR A 55 -2.27 -0.42 -25.72
C THR A 55 -0.83 -0.47 -25.26
N THR A 56 -0.35 -1.66 -24.90
CA THR A 56 1.04 -1.91 -24.53
C THR A 56 1.95 -1.85 -25.75
N ILE A 57 3.26 -1.80 -25.52
CA ILE A 57 4.26 -1.87 -26.61
C ILE A 57 4.15 -3.16 -27.45
N LEU A 58 3.59 -4.22 -26.88
CA LEU A 58 3.35 -5.50 -27.55
C LEU A 58 2.04 -5.53 -28.35
N GLY A 59 1.31 -4.40 -28.45
CA GLY A 59 0.05 -4.32 -29.19
C GLY A 59 -1.15 -4.93 -28.43
N THR A 60 -0.98 -5.38 -27.21
CA THR A 60 -2.07 -5.92 -26.37
C THR A 60 -2.73 -4.82 -25.54
N LYS A 61 -3.98 -5.04 -25.14
CA LYS A 61 -4.70 -4.14 -24.25
C LYS A 61 -4.01 -4.11 -22.89
N GLY A 62 -3.65 -2.93 -22.41
CA GLY A 62 -3.01 -2.73 -21.12
C GLY A 62 -3.99 -2.94 -19.96
N LYS A 63 -3.49 -3.51 -18.88
CA LYS A 63 -4.24 -3.62 -17.60
C LYS A 63 -3.54 -2.77 -16.55
N MET A 64 -4.32 -2.03 -15.78
CA MET A 64 -3.81 -1.28 -14.64
C MET A 64 -3.31 -2.22 -13.54
N SER A 65 -2.15 -1.89 -12.95
CA SER A 65 -1.64 -2.64 -11.80
C SER A 65 -2.50 -2.40 -10.55
N ILE A 66 -2.82 -3.50 -9.85
CA ILE A 66 -3.53 -3.42 -8.57
C ILE A 66 -2.70 -2.68 -7.51
N ASP A 67 -1.37 -2.75 -7.60
CA ASP A 67 -0.49 -2.04 -6.68
C ASP A 67 -0.69 -0.51 -6.78
N LYS A 68 -0.97 0.03 -7.97
CA LYS A 68 -1.32 1.46 -8.14
C LYS A 68 -2.66 1.82 -7.48
N TYR A 69 -3.65 0.92 -7.59
CA TYR A 69 -4.90 1.09 -6.84
C TYR A 69 -4.66 1.10 -5.33
N VAL A 70 -3.86 0.15 -4.84
CA VAL A 70 -3.52 0.06 -3.41
C VAL A 70 -2.77 1.32 -2.95
N ASP A 71 -1.79 1.77 -3.71
CA ASP A 71 -1.03 2.98 -3.39
C ASP A 71 -1.95 4.20 -3.29
N LYS A 72 -2.75 4.47 -4.32
CA LYS A 72 -3.64 5.64 -4.37
C LYS A 72 -4.78 5.57 -3.36
N LYS A 73 -5.33 4.37 -3.09
CA LYS A 73 -6.49 4.22 -2.20
C LYS A 73 -6.11 4.12 -0.74
N PHE A 74 -5.03 3.42 -0.41
CA PHE A 74 -4.73 3.00 0.96
C PHE A 74 -3.42 3.56 1.50
N ILE A 75 -2.48 3.95 0.65
CA ILE A 75 -1.16 4.45 1.09
C ILE A 75 -1.08 5.96 0.94
N LYS A 76 -1.51 6.50 -0.21
CA LYS A 76 -1.47 7.95 -0.52
C LYS A 76 -2.85 8.48 -0.88
N SER A 77 -3.77 8.42 0.07
CA SER A 77 -5.14 8.90 -0.15
C SER A 77 -5.20 10.43 -0.12
N ASN A 78 -5.82 11.03 -1.15
CA ASN A 78 -6.00 12.48 -1.26
C ASN A 78 -4.69 13.29 -1.08
N GLY A 79 -3.58 12.79 -1.61
CA GLY A 79 -2.27 13.43 -1.51
C GLY A 79 -1.60 13.36 -0.13
N ARG A 80 -2.19 12.64 0.83
CA ARG A 80 -1.64 12.43 2.17
C ARG A 80 -1.20 10.98 2.34
N ILE A 81 -0.15 10.77 3.10
CA ILE A 81 0.25 9.43 3.54
C ILE A 81 -0.78 8.93 4.57
N THR A 82 -1.42 7.82 4.26
CA THR A 82 -2.49 7.21 5.08
C THR A 82 -2.26 5.74 5.35
N GLY A 83 -1.17 5.15 4.83
CA GLY A 83 -0.90 3.74 5.00
C GLY A 83 0.50 3.30 4.58
N TYR A 84 0.73 1.99 4.69
CA TYR A 84 1.96 1.32 4.26
C TYR A 84 1.71 -0.16 3.97
N ILE A 85 2.57 -0.76 3.13
CA ILE A 85 2.60 -2.21 2.89
C ILE A 85 3.12 -2.92 4.14
N THR A 86 2.52 -4.07 4.48
CA THR A 86 2.89 -4.88 5.65
C THR A 86 2.95 -6.38 5.32
N GLY A 87 3.13 -7.21 6.32
CA GLY A 87 3.10 -8.66 6.22
C GLY A 87 4.21 -9.27 5.38
N ILE A 88 3.91 -10.43 4.78
CA ILE A 88 4.88 -11.17 3.96
C ILE A 88 5.32 -10.39 2.72
N GLN A 89 4.45 -9.54 2.17
CA GLN A 89 4.80 -8.70 1.03
C GLN A 89 5.92 -7.71 1.40
N LEU A 90 5.84 -7.08 2.57
CA LEU A 90 6.89 -6.20 3.07
C LEU A 90 8.21 -6.98 3.25
N ALA A 91 8.15 -8.15 3.88
CA ALA A 91 9.33 -8.99 4.07
C ALA A 91 9.98 -9.42 2.75
N ASN A 92 9.18 -9.77 1.73
CA ASN A 92 9.66 -10.13 0.40
C ASN A 92 10.28 -8.93 -0.33
N MET A 93 9.64 -7.76 -0.33
CA MET A 93 10.14 -6.53 -0.98
C MET A 93 11.54 -6.13 -0.51
N TYR A 94 11.86 -6.39 0.75
CA TYR A 94 13.16 -6.04 1.34
C TYR A 94 14.11 -7.23 1.49
N GLY A 95 13.76 -8.39 0.91
CA GLY A 95 14.65 -9.56 0.82
C GLY A 95 14.84 -10.30 2.16
N PHE A 96 13.90 -10.22 3.08
CA PHE A 96 13.86 -11.05 4.29
C PHE A 96 13.36 -12.47 3.99
N THR A 97 12.58 -12.63 2.93
CA THR A 97 12.07 -13.92 2.45
C THR A 97 12.03 -13.96 0.93
N THR A 98 12.13 -15.16 0.36
CA THR A 98 11.93 -15.44 -1.07
C THR A 98 10.49 -15.86 -1.38
N GLN A 99 9.65 -16.06 -0.36
CA GLN A 99 8.27 -16.47 -0.53
C GLN A 99 7.47 -15.41 -1.26
N ALA A 100 6.86 -15.78 -2.38
CA ALA A 100 5.95 -14.91 -3.10
C ALA A 100 4.67 -14.66 -2.30
N PRO A 101 4.26 -13.41 -2.07
CA PRO A 101 3.05 -13.11 -1.31
C PRO A 101 1.79 -13.56 -2.08
N ALA A 102 0.94 -14.36 -1.43
CA ALA A 102 -0.35 -14.80 -1.99
C ALA A 102 -1.41 -13.68 -1.96
N CYS A 103 -1.20 -12.64 -1.18
CA CYS A 103 -2.08 -11.48 -1.06
C CYS A 103 -1.26 -10.21 -0.83
N ILE A 104 -1.84 -9.09 -1.21
CA ILE A 104 -1.34 -7.76 -0.83
C ILE A 104 -1.82 -7.48 0.58
N GLU A 105 -0.93 -7.08 1.48
CA GLU A 105 -1.27 -6.70 2.85
C GLU A 105 -0.91 -5.23 3.09
N VAL A 106 -1.88 -4.44 3.53
CA VAL A 106 -1.72 -3.01 3.77
C VAL A 106 -2.35 -2.60 5.09
N CYS A 107 -1.63 -1.78 5.86
CA CYS A 107 -2.15 -1.09 7.02
C CYS A 107 -2.53 0.33 6.61
N SER A 108 -3.78 0.78 6.90
CA SER A 108 -4.26 2.06 6.38
C SER A 108 -5.34 2.70 7.26
N ASN A 109 -5.29 4.04 7.38
CA ASN A 109 -6.33 4.85 7.99
C ASN A 109 -7.68 4.71 7.28
N GLU A 110 -7.66 4.31 6.00
CA GLU A 110 -8.88 4.06 5.19
C GLU A 110 -9.59 2.74 5.55
N ALA A 111 -9.05 1.98 6.49
CA ALA A 111 -9.67 0.76 6.98
C ALA A 111 -10.89 1.08 7.85
N THR A 112 -12.07 0.60 7.46
CA THR A 112 -13.33 0.79 8.20
C THR A 112 -13.54 -0.22 9.32
N THR A 113 -12.82 -1.35 9.26
CA THR A 113 -12.88 -2.45 10.23
C THR A 113 -11.48 -2.89 10.62
N LYS A 114 -11.32 -3.64 11.72
CA LYS A 114 -10.03 -4.14 12.19
C LYS A 114 -9.23 -4.86 11.09
N GLN A 115 -9.94 -5.64 10.27
CA GLN A 115 -9.38 -6.32 9.10
C GLN A 115 -10.46 -6.46 8.04
N ARG A 116 -10.13 -6.17 6.78
CA ARG A 116 -11.03 -6.36 5.64
C ARG A 116 -10.29 -7.13 4.54
N LYS A 117 -10.94 -8.18 4.02
CA LYS A 117 -10.45 -8.94 2.87
C LYS A 117 -11.21 -8.50 1.62
N LEU A 118 -10.50 -8.26 0.55
CA LEU A 118 -11.01 -7.89 -0.77
C LEU A 118 -10.38 -8.82 -1.81
N CYS A 119 -11.13 -9.11 -2.88
CA CYS A 119 -10.58 -9.73 -4.06
C CYS A 119 -10.80 -8.77 -5.24
N ILE A 120 -9.71 -8.37 -5.90
CA ILE A 120 -9.73 -7.40 -6.99
C ILE A 120 -9.00 -8.01 -8.17
N ASP A 121 -9.69 -8.20 -9.28
CA ASP A 121 -9.15 -8.84 -10.51
C ASP A 121 -8.36 -10.14 -10.21
N GLY A 122 -8.92 -10.98 -9.32
CA GLY A 122 -8.32 -12.26 -8.91
C GLY A 122 -7.18 -12.17 -7.89
N ARG A 123 -6.73 -10.99 -7.50
CA ARG A 123 -5.74 -10.80 -6.42
C ARG A 123 -6.41 -10.51 -5.08
N ASN A 124 -5.95 -11.19 -4.06
CA ASN A 124 -6.40 -10.96 -2.70
C ASN A 124 -5.68 -9.74 -2.09
N LEU A 125 -6.46 -8.89 -1.44
CA LEU A 125 -5.98 -7.73 -0.69
C LEU A 125 -6.53 -7.81 0.74
N ILE A 126 -5.67 -7.62 1.72
CA ILE A 126 -6.05 -7.53 3.13
C ILE A 126 -5.70 -6.12 3.62
N VAL A 127 -6.71 -5.40 4.09
CA VAL A 127 -6.55 -4.06 4.66
C VAL A 127 -6.71 -4.17 6.17
N TYR A 128 -5.69 -3.74 6.91
CA TYR A 128 -5.69 -3.68 8.36
C TYR A 128 -5.89 -2.26 8.85
N LYS A 129 -6.65 -2.11 9.93
CA LYS A 129 -6.75 -0.84 10.65
C LYS A 129 -5.48 -0.63 11.47
N PRO A 130 -4.83 0.54 11.39
CA PRO A 130 -3.63 0.81 12.17
C PRO A 130 -3.95 0.94 13.67
N ILE A 131 -2.95 0.68 14.49
CA ILE A 131 -3.03 0.81 15.94
C ILE A 131 -3.12 2.28 16.39
N THR A 132 -2.57 3.18 15.58
CA THR A 132 -2.66 4.64 15.71
C THR A 132 -2.77 5.26 14.33
N GLU A 133 -3.19 6.52 14.24
CA GLU A 133 -3.26 7.23 12.97
C GLU A 133 -1.89 7.29 12.28
N ILE A 134 -1.86 6.92 11.01
CA ILE A 134 -0.66 6.98 10.16
C ILE A 134 -0.57 8.38 9.57
N THR A 135 0.58 9.00 9.74
CA THR A 135 0.94 10.29 9.16
C THR A 135 2.27 10.18 8.41
N LYS A 136 2.64 11.22 7.68
CA LYS A 136 3.94 11.28 6.99
C LYS A 136 5.12 11.14 7.97
N GLU A 137 4.97 11.66 9.18
CA GLU A 137 6.02 11.69 10.20
C GLU A 137 6.24 10.34 10.87
N ASN A 138 5.18 9.52 11.01
CA ASN A 138 5.27 8.25 11.74
C ASN A 138 5.20 6.99 10.85
N GLN A 139 4.90 7.12 9.56
CA GLN A 139 4.71 5.99 8.65
C GLN A 139 5.89 5.01 8.68
N ALA A 140 7.12 5.50 8.51
CA ALA A 140 8.32 4.65 8.47
C ALA A 140 8.54 3.91 9.80
N ALA A 141 8.34 4.60 10.93
CA ALA A 141 8.47 4.00 12.26
C ALA A 141 7.39 2.94 12.53
N LEU A 142 6.15 3.20 12.15
CA LEU A 142 5.05 2.23 12.30
C LEU A 142 5.25 1.02 11.40
N GLN A 143 5.69 1.22 10.16
CA GLN A 143 6.00 0.14 9.22
C GLN A 143 7.16 -0.73 9.74
N PHE A 144 8.21 -0.11 10.31
CA PHE A 144 9.30 -0.82 10.97
C PHE A 144 8.80 -1.66 12.16
N LEU A 145 7.98 -1.08 13.05
CA LEU A 145 7.42 -1.80 14.20
C LEU A 145 6.52 -2.97 13.79
N ASP A 146 5.77 -2.79 12.71
CA ASP A 146 4.93 -3.84 12.13
C ASP A 146 5.77 -4.99 11.55
N LEU A 147 6.86 -4.66 10.84
CA LEU A 147 7.84 -5.67 10.41
C LEU A 147 8.43 -6.41 11.62
N MET A 148 8.85 -5.70 12.66
CA MET A 148 9.38 -6.31 13.88
C MET A 148 8.35 -7.18 14.62
N THR A 149 7.07 -6.98 14.40
CA THR A 149 6.02 -7.85 14.95
C THR A 149 6.00 -9.23 14.29
N THR A 150 6.47 -9.35 13.04
CA THR A 150 6.28 -10.55 12.20
C THR A 150 7.57 -11.09 11.60
N ILE A 151 8.71 -10.44 11.80
CA ILE A 151 9.99 -10.80 11.18
C ILE A 151 10.43 -12.23 11.52
N ASP A 152 10.23 -12.66 12.75
CA ASP A 152 10.53 -14.01 13.22
C ASP A 152 9.68 -15.09 12.52
N LYS A 153 8.53 -14.74 11.99
CA LYS A 153 7.65 -15.64 11.24
C LYS A 153 8.01 -15.71 9.75
N TYR A 154 8.39 -14.60 9.15
CA TYR A 154 8.55 -14.51 7.70
C TYR A 154 10.01 -14.56 7.23
N SER A 155 10.97 -14.19 8.09
CA SER A 155 12.37 -14.16 7.68
C SER A 155 12.94 -15.57 7.48
N GLU A 156 13.52 -15.79 6.32
CA GLU A 156 14.30 -16.99 5.97
C GLU A 156 15.80 -16.80 6.26
N ILE A 157 16.19 -15.57 6.63
CA ILE A 157 17.56 -15.21 6.98
C ILE A 157 17.70 -14.98 8.49
N SER A 158 18.91 -15.19 9.02
CA SER A 158 19.19 -15.08 10.45
C SER A 158 20.60 -14.54 10.72
N GLY A 159 20.92 -14.30 11.99
CA GLY A 159 22.26 -13.89 12.42
C GLY A 159 22.73 -12.60 11.74
N ASN A 160 23.97 -12.58 11.27
CA ASN A 160 24.58 -11.37 10.70
C ASN A 160 23.87 -10.89 9.42
N LEU A 161 23.36 -11.81 8.59
CA LEU A 161 22.65 -11.44 7.37
C LEU A 161 21.34 -10.70 7.69
N LEU A 162 20.59 -11.18 8.69
CA LEU A 162 19.38 -10.49 9.17
C LEU A 162 19.72 -9.09 9.68
N ARG A 163 20.78 -8.95 10.47
CA ARG A 163 21.22 -7.65 10.99
C ARG A 163 21.60 -6.66 9.89
N MET A 164 22.32 -7.13 8.88
CA MET A 164 22.67 -6.30 7.72
C MET A 164 21.42 -5.83 6.96
N LYS A 165 20.51 -6.75 6.68
CA LYS A 165 19.26 -6.44 5.98
C LYS A 165 18.35 -5.51 6.76
N LEU A 166 18.26 -5.64 8.08
CA LEU A 166 17.50 -4.73 8.93
C LEU A 166 18.10 -3.32 8.94
N LYS A 167 19.42 -3.17 8.97
CA LYS A 167 20.09 -1.87 8.83
C LYS A 167 19.82 -1.24 7.46
N GLU A 168 19.89 -2.04 6.39
CA GLU A 168 19.55 -1.59 5.04
C GLU A 168 18.10 -1.09 4.98
N PHE A 169 17.15 -1.85 5.52
CA PHE A 169 15.73 -1.50 5.60
C PHE A 169 15.51 -0.17 6.35
N VAL A 170 16.12 -0.03 7.54
CA VAL A 170 16.06 1.20 8.35
C VAL A 170 16.56 2.41 7.56
N ASN A 171 17.68 2.26 6.84
CA ASN A 171 18.26 3.34 6.04
C ASN A 171 17.39 3.69 4.83
N ILE A 172 16.87 2.70 4.09
CA ILE A 172 16.02 2.93 2.91
C ILE A 172 14.73 3.69 3.30
N LEU A 173 14.10 3.30 4.41
CA LEU A 173 12.88 3.97 4.88
C LEU A 173 13.17 5.25 5.68
N ASN A 174 14.43 5.54 5.96
CA ASN A 174 14.83 6.65 6.83
C ASN A 174 14.07 6.62 8.17
N VAL A 175 14.12 5.46 8.86
CA VAL A 175 13.39 5.24 10.12
C VAL A 175 13.98 6.11 11.22
N ASP A 176 13.19 7.01 11.78
CA ASP A 176 13.54 7.81 12.94
C ASP A 176 13.23 7.04 14.24
N PHE A 177 14.29 6.62 14.95
CA PHE A 177 14.15 5.89 16.22
C PHE A 177 13.58 6.72 17.35
N SER A 178 13.65 8.05 17.30
CA SER A 178 12.94 8.91 18.23
C SER A 178 11.42 8.78 18.09
N VAL A 179 10.96 8.57 16.85
CA VAL A 179 9.55 8.27 16.55
C VAL A 179 9.21 6.84 16.94
N VAL A 180 10.08 5.86 16.66
CA VAL A 180 9.89 4.46 17.10
C VAL A 180 9.67 4.38 18.61
N LYS A 181 10.49 5.06 19.42
CA LYS A 181 10.36 5.14 20.89
C LYS A 181 8.96 5.58 21.35
N ARG A 182 8.33 6.50 20.63
CA ARG A 182 6.99 7.01 21.00
C ARG A 182 5.87 5.99 20.80
N TYR A 183 6.06 5.06 19.85
CA TYR A 183 5.00 4.13 19.45
C TYR A 183 5.26 2.68 19.83
N ILE A 184 6.50 2.29 20.19
CA ILE A 184 6.86 0.89 20.43
C ILE A 184 6.02 0.23 21.52
N ALA A 185 5.61 0.97 22.56
CA ALA A 185 4.78 0.48 23.66
C ALA A 185 3.35 0.08 23.20
N LEU A 186 2.91 0.48 22.02
CA LEU A 186 1.64 0.08 21.44
C LEU A 186 1.71 -1.31 20.77
N PHE A 187 2.92 -1.83 20.57
CA PHE A 187 3.17 -3.09 19.85
C PHE A 187 3.47 -4.23 20.85
N PRO A 188 3.32 -5.50 20.46
CA PRO A 188 3.60 -6.64 21.32
C PRO A 188 5.08 -6.70 21.76
N ASP A 189 5.37 -7.23 22.95
CA ASP A 189 6.71 -7.35 23.54
C ASP A 189 7.73 -8.07 22.65
N ARG A 190 7.28 -8.96 21.76
CA ARG A 190 8.15 -9.62 20.77
C ARG A 190 8.92 -8.62 19.89
N VAL A 191 8.41 -7.41 19.72
CA VAL A 191 9.07 -6.34 18.96
C VAL A 191 10.41 -5.99 19.59
N TYR A 192 10.47 -5.84 20.91
CA TYR A 192 11.73 -5.57 21.63
C TYR A 192 12.74 -6.71 21.44
N ARG A 193 12.29 -7.96 21.55
CA ARG A 193 13.13 -9.14 21.31
C ARG A 193 13.68 -9.14 19.87
N ASN A 194 12.84 -8.87 18.90
CA ASN A 194 13.24 -8.90 17.49
C ASN A 194 14.19 -7.73 17.15
N ILE A 195 14.01 -6.55 17.73
CA ILE A 195 14.96 -5.41 17.64
C ILE A 195 16.30 -5.78 18.27
N TYR A 196 16.31 -6.43 19.45
CA TYR A 196 17.53 -6.91 20.08
C TYR A 196 18.28 -7.92 19.21
N GLN A 197 17.60 -8.96 18.72
CA GLN A 197 18.18 -9.97 17.82
C GLN A 197 18.67 -9.34 16.51
N GLY A 198 17.97 -8.35 16.00
CA GLY A 198 18.34 -7.55 14.85
C GLY A 198 19.55 -6.63 15.05
N GLY A 199 20.05 -6.51 16.30
CA GLY A 199 21.20 -5.65 16.61
C GLY A 199 20.92 -4.15 16.54
N LEU A 200 19.65 -3.75 16.73
CA LEU A 200 19.20 -2.36 16.64
C LEU A 200 18.85 -1.74 18.02
N MET A 201 19.14 -2.45 19.13
CA MET A 201 18.85 -1.91 20.48
C MET A 201 19.60 -0.62 20.79
N GLY A 202 20.83 -0.45 20.26
CA GLY A 202 21.59 0.78 20.44
C GLY A 202 20.92 2.02 19.87
N GLU A 203 20.04 1.86 18.87
CA GLU A 203 19.28 2.94 18.28
C GLU A 203 18.07 3.36 19.17
N LEU A 204 17.70 2.50 20.12
CA LEU A 204 16.63 2.74 21.08
C LEU A 204 17.13 3.33 22.42
N VAL A 205 18.42 3.49 22.62
CA VAL A 205 19.00 4.08 23.87
C VAL A 205 19.34 5.60 23.71
#